data_90175308b8103c04f6183e1a9cca8338
#
_entry.id   90175308b8103c04f6183e1a9cca8338
#
_cell.length_a   1.000
_cell.length_b   1.000
_cell.length_c   1.000
_cell.angle_alpha   90.00
_cell.angle_beta   90.00
_cell.angle_gamma   90.00
#
_symmetry.space_group_name_H-M   'P 1'
#
loop_
_entity.id
_entity.type
_entity.pdbx_description
1 polymer ?
#
loop_
_entity_poly.entity_id
_entity_poly.type
_entity_poly.pdbx_seq_one_letter_code
_entity_poly.pdbx_strand_id
1 'polypeptide(L)'
;EVESPFGDSPFVWVSLTTPLKHGLTSRSGVISSDRSLEIASTNQVRWDGHHLVTGSTDGLGVVLVARSFGLFSNSTPPLLILRGGGAAARSVAEAWAKAGGKIYSITGRRPLDERGPWTTALLSSLDTGTLSSKLYIDFDSGSDGNRDHPSPIQVDIQLSPSYNDLGSVYPVQGSTGTLHLDGRWMLAAQHLIAWSIFIEPTRRKHLPSLPLLLHRLSDVEHNLTMDKS
;
A
#
# COMPACT_ATOMS: atom_id res chain seq x y z
N GLU A 1 23.40 6.46 -25.96
CA GLU A 1 22.88 5.15 -25.51
C GLU A 1 23.13 5.07 -24.02
N VAL A 2 22.08 4.82 -23.23
CA VAL A 2 22.22 4.57 -21.81
C VAL A 2 22.53 3.09 -21.68
N GLU A 3 23.75 2.76 -21.23
CA GLU A 3 24.08 1.37 -20.93
C GLU A 3 23.09 0.82 -19.91
N SER A 4 22.55 -0.37 -20.16
CA SER A 4 21.64 -1.03 -19.24
C SER A 4 22.35 -1.25 -17.91
N PRO A 5 21.83 -0.72 -16.80
CA PRO A 5 22.42 -1.00 -15.48
C PRO A 5 22.27 -2.48 -15.05
N PHE A 6 21.60 -3.30 -15.86
CA PHE A 6 21.26 -4.71 -15.57
C PHE A 6 21.87 -5.68 -16.61
N GLY A 7 22.92 -5.25 -17.36
CA GLY A 7 23.57 -6.05 -18.39
C GLY A 7 22.65 -6.31 -19.60
N ASP A 8 22.77 -7.48 -20.22
CA ASP A 8 22.04 -7.84 -21.45
C ASP A 8 20.58 -8.29 -21.20
N SER A 9 20.07 -8.19 -19.98
CA SER A 9 18.69 -8.58 -19.68
C SER A 9 17.71 -7.61 -20.33
N PRO A 10 16.86 -8.05 -21.27
CA PRO A 10 15.92 -7.19 -21.97
C PRO A 10 14.81 -6.66 -21.06
N PHE A 11 14.62 -7.29 -19.91
CA PHE A 11 13.57 -6.96 -18.96
C PHE A 11 14.05 -7.22 -17.53
N VAL A 12 14.04 -6.20 -16.70
CA VAL A 12 14.30 -6.31 -15.28
C VAL A 12 13.20 -5.55 -14.50
N TRP A 13 12.70 -6.18 -13.47
CA TRP A 13 11.77 -5.57 -12.54
C TRP A 13 12.32 -5.68 -11.10
N VAL A 14 12.16 -4.59 -10.34
CA VAL A 14 12.62 -4.50 -8.96
C VAL A 14 11.54 -3.85 -8.11
N SER A 15 11.23 -4.48 -6.98
CA SER A 15 10.44 -3.86 -5.91
C SER A 15 11.36 -3.19 -4.91
N LEU A 16 11.15 -1.89 -4.68
CA LEU A 16 11.94 -1.10 -3.74
C LEU A 16 11.25 -1.06 -2.38
N THR A 17 12.04 -1.23 -1.33
CA THR A 17 11.60 -1.04 0.05
C THR A 17 12.31 0.16 0.70
N THR A 18 11.93 0.49 1.92
CA THR A 18 12.62 1.52 2.72
C THR A 18 14.10 1.13 2.95
N PRO A 19 15.08 2.04 2.80
CA PRO A 19 14.91 3.49 2.58
C PRO A 19 14.89 3.92 1.11
N LEU A 20 14.93 3.01 0.14
CA LEU A 20 15.17 3.32 -1.28
C LEU A 20 14.00 4.01 -1.97
N LYS A 21 12.78 3.92 -1.44
CA LYS A 21 11.55 4.50 -2.03
C LYS A 21 11.62 6.00 -2.30
N HIS A 22 12.51 6.72 -1.63
CA HIS A 22 12.68 8.17 -1.80
C HIS A 22 13.81 8.55 -2.77
N GLY A 23 14.62 7.58 -3.19
CA GLY A 23 15.90 7.84 -3.88
C GLY A 23 15.76 8.21 -5.35
N LEU A 24 14.63 7.89 -5.96
CA LEU A 24 14.42 8.17 -7.38
C LEU A 24 13.81 9.57 -7.56
N THR A 25 14.41 10.32 -8.48
CA THR A 25 13.96 11.66 -8.87
C THR A 25 13.85 11.72 -10.40
N SER A 26 13.13 12.70 -10.91
CA SER A 26 13.06 12.95 -12.37
C SER A 26 14.44 13.25 -12.91
N ARG A 27 14.96 12.35 -13.72
CA ARG A 27 16.26 12.46 -14.41
C ARG A 27 16.09 11.95 -15.85
N SER A 28 17.06 12.28 -16.72
CA SER A 28 17.11 11.67 -18.04
C SER A 28 17.12 10.14 -17.94
N GLY A 29 16.29 9.46 -18.71
CA GLY A 29 16.16 8.01 -18.70
C GLY A 29 15.24 7.44 -17.60
N VAL A 30 14.65 8.27 -16.71
CA VAL A 30 13.64 7.84 -15.73
C VAL A 30 12.27 8.37 -16.15
N ILE A 31 11.32 7.47 -16.33
CA ILE A 31 9.93 7.79 -16.69
C ILE A 31 9.03 7.33 -15.56
N SER A 32 8.14 8.20 -15.07
CA SER A 32 7.10 7.81 -14.13
C SER A 32 5.80 7.47 -14.86
N SER A 33 5.21 6.33 -14.53
CA SER A 33 3.88 5.93 -15.02
C SER A 33 2.73 6.56 -14.22
N ASP A 34 3.07 7.18 -13.07
CA ASP A 34 2.15 7.78 -12.13
C ASP A 34 2.81 8.98 -11.42
N ARG A 35 2.28 9.38 -10.27
CA ARG A 35 2.84 10.47 -9.46
C ARG A 35 3.95 10.05 -8.50
N SER A 36 4.50 8.84 -8.62
CA SER A 36 5.48 8.28 -7.67
C SER A 36 6.71 9.16 -7.45
N LEU A 37 7.20 9.81 -8.52
CA LEU A 37 8.32 10.75 -8.41
C LEU A 37 7.91 12.07 -7.75
N GLU A 38 6.72 12.60 -8.06
CA GLU A 38 6.17 13.83 -7.48
C GLU A 38 6.01 13.69 -5.97
N ILE A 39 5.45 12.58 -5.51
CA ILE A 39 5.23 12.30 -4.09
C ILE A 39 6.43 11.66 -3.40
N ALA A 40 7.55 11.51 -4.08
CA ALA A 40 8.76 10.83 -3.60
C ALA A 40 8.45 9.47 -2.96
N SER A 41 7.69 8.63 -3.67
CA SER A 41 7.26 7.30 -3.22
C SER A 41 7.26 6.30 -4.36
N THR A 42 8.45 5.86 -4.76
CA THR A 42 8.61 4.81 -5.77
C THR A 42 8.86 3.49 -5.10
N ASN A 43 8.02 2.48 -5.35
CA ASN A 43 8.26 1.12 -4.87
C ASN A 43 8.37 0.09 -5.99
N GLN A 44 8.13 0.49 -7.26
CA GLN A 44 8.28 -0.37 -8.42
C GLN A 44 9.17 0.30 -9.46
N VAL A 45 10.12 -0.45 -9.99
CA VAL A 45 11.01 -0.02 -11.07
C VAL A 45 11.11 -1.14 -12.10
N ARG A 46 10.97 -0.77 -13.37
CA ARG A 46 11.13 -1.68 -14.51
C ARG A 46 12.08 -1.06 -15.53
N TRP A 47 13.02 -1.83 -16.01
CA TRP A 47 13.79 -1.50 -17.19
C TRP A 47 13.08 -2.05 -18.44
N ASP A 48 12.84 -1.22 -19.45
CA ASP A 48 12.16 -1.60 -20.68
C ASP A 48 13.09 -1.75 -21.90
N GLY A 49 14.40 -1.71 -21.66
CA GLY A 49 15.44 -1.72 -22.69
C GLY A 49 15.99 -0.32 -22.98
N HIS A 50 15.27 0.74 -22.62
CA HIS A 50 15.65 2.14 -22.91
C HIS A 50 15.52 3.06 -21.70
N HIS A 51 14.52 2.80 -20.83
CA HIS A 51 14.19 3.68 -19.72
C HIS A 51 13.94 2.90 -18.43
N LEU A 52 14.20 3.55 -17.31
CA LEU A 52 13.70 3.12 -16.02
C LEU A 52 12.26 3.64 -15.85
N VAL A 53 11.30 2.74 -15.95
CA VAL A 53 9.89 3.06 -15.72
C VAL A 53 9.59 2.85 -14.23
N THR A 54 9.07 3.87 -13.57
CA THR A 54 8.83 3.88 -12.13
C THR A 54 7.36 4.02 -11.81
N GLY A 55 6.97 3.55 -10.63
CA GLY A 55 5.61 3.71 -10.12
C GLY A 55 5.48 3.37 -8.65
N SER A 56 4.28 3.65 -8.12
CA SER A 56 3.93 3.39 -6.73
C SER A 56 2.68 2.53 -6.63
N THR A 57 2.81 1.33 -6.06
CA THR A 57 1.71 0.38 -5.91
C THR A 57 1.26 0.17 -4.46
N ASP A 58 2.00 0.72 -3.47
CA ASP A 58 1.63 0.61 -2.05
C ASP A 58 0.21 1.12 -1.79
N GLY A 59 -0.08 2.34 -2.24
CA GLY A 59 -1.39 2.95 -2.04
C GLY A 59 -2.50 2.27 -2.82
N LEU A 60 -2.22 1.87 -4.07
CA LEU A 60 -3.17 1.11 -4.87
C LEU A 60 -3.50 -0.25 -4.22
N GLY A 61 -2.52 -0.87 -3.57
CA GLY A 61 -2.72 -2.08 -2.78
C GLY A 61 -3.68 -1.86 -1.63
N VAL A 62 -3.53 -0.79 -0.85
CA VAL A 62 -4.47 -0.45 0.24
C VAL A 62 -5.88 -0.18 -0.30
N VAL A 63 -6.01 0.52 -1.41
CA VAL A 63 -7.31 0.74 -2.06
C VAL A 63 -7.93 -0.59 -2.54
N LEU A 64 -7.13 -1.51 -3.07
CA LEU A 64 -7.61 -2.84 -3.46
C LEU A 64 -8.11 -3.63 -2.24
N VAL A 65 -7.37 -3.61 -1.13
CA VAL A 65 -7.82 -4.21 0.14
C VAL A 65 -9.14 -3.60 0.58
N ALA A 66 -9.23 -2.27 0.67
CA ALA A 66 -10.44 -1.57 1.09
C ALA A 66 -11.66 -1.91 0.20
N ARG A 67 -11.46 -2.01 -1.11
CA ARG A 67 -12.51 -2.43 -2.06
C ARG A 67 -12.95 -3.88 -1.87
N SER A 68 -12.03 -4.79 -1.53
CA SER A 68 -12.38 -6.19 -1.28
C SER A 68 -13.26 -6.38 -0.05
N PHE A 69 -13.23 -5.42 0.88
CA PHE A 69 -14.12 -5.35 2.05
C PHE A 69 -15.30 -4.37 1.87
N GLY A 70 -15.54 -3.87 0.65
CA GLY A 70 -16.71 -3.05 0.34
C GLY A 70 -16.67 -1.60 0.83
N LEU A 71 -15.51 -1.08 1.30
CA LEU A 71 -15.44 0.29 1.84
C LEU A 71 -15.83 1.37 0.81
N PHE A 72 -15.61 1.10 -0.47
CA PHE A 72 -15.95 2.01 -1.58
C PHE A 72 -17.28 1.69 -2.25
N SER A 73 -18.13 0.84 -1.66
CA SER A 73 -19.39 0.40 -2.28
C SER A 73 -20.56 1.35 -2.01
N ASN A 74 -20.42 2.26 -1.04
CA ASN A 74 -21.46 3.21 -0.65
C ASN A 74 -21.32 4.53 -1.40
N SER A 75 -22.40 5.31 -1.46
CA SER A 75 -22.42 6.68 -2.02
C SER A 75 -21.62 7.68 -1.16
N THR A 76 -21.46 7.39 0.13
CA THR A 76 -20.66 8.20 1.06
C THR A 76 -19.18 7.80 0.98
N PRO A 77 -18.26 8.78 0.89
CA PRO A 77 -16.85 8.48 0.80
C PRO A 77 -16.32 7.79 2.06
N PRO A 78 -15.47 6.74 1.91
CA PRO A 78 -14.84 6.11 3.05
C PRO A 78 -13.78 7.01 3.67
N LEU A 79 -13.53 6.84 4.97
CA LEU A 79 -12.50 7.55 5.72
C LEU A 79 -11.25 6.69 5.90
N LEU A 80 -10.12 7.23 5.51
CA LEU A 80 -8.81 6.75 5.91
C LEU A 80 -8.31 7.54 7.11
N ILE A 81 -8.00 6.87 8.20
CA ILE A 81 -7.25 7.43 9.32
C ILE A 81 -5.81 6.98 9.15
N LEU A 82 -4.94 7.92 8.84
CA LEU A 82 -3.58 7.67 8.43
C LEU A 82 -2.60 8.26 9.44
N ARG A 83 -1.73 7.43 10.03
CA ARG A 83 -0.62 7.87 10.86
C ARG A 83 0.69 7.73 10.09
N GLY A 84 1.49 8.82 10.13
CA GLY A 84 2.78 8.89 9.43
C GLY A 84 2.71 9.55 8.05
N GLY A 85 3.87 10.02 7.56
CA GLY A 85 4.04 10.75 6.28
C GLY A 85 5.23 10.25 5.45
N GLY A 86 5.67 9.02 5.69
CA GLY A 86 6.72 8.37 4.90
C GLY A 86 6.27 8.04 3.46
N ALA A 87 7.14 7.42 2.67
CA ALA A 87 6.83 7.10 1.26
C ALA A 87 5.55 6.30 1.11
N ALA A 88 5.40 5.19 1.84
CA ALA A 88 4.20 4.36 1.76
C ALA A 88 2.94 5.13 2.17
N ALA A 89 3.01 5.95 3.24
CA ALA A 89 1.89 6.80 3.66
C ALA A 89 1.47 7.78 2.58
N ARG A 90 2.44 8.44 1.89
CA ARG A 90 2.14 9.34 0.77
C ARG A 90 1.51 8.63 -0.43
N SER A 91 2.00 7.43 -0.75
CA SER A 91 1.38 6.58 -1.78
C SER A 91 -0.07 6.25 -1.44
N VAL A 92 -0.32 5.88 -0.16
CA VAL A 92 -1.68 5.57 0.30
C VAL A 92 -2.58 6.79 0.27
N ALA A 93 -2.09 7.96 0.71
CA ALA A 93 -2.85 9.20 0.68
C ALA A 93 -3.24 9.60 -0.75
N GLU A 94 -2.29 9.51 -1.71
CA GLU A 94 -2.57 9.80 -3.14
C GLU A 94 -3.62 8.85 -3.71
N ALA A 95 -3.41 7.54 -3.56
CA ALA A 95 -4.30 6.55 -4.13
C ALA A 95 -5.71 6.60 -3.51
N TRP A 96 -5.80 6.86 -2.19
CA TRP A 96 -7.08 6.98 -1.47
C TRP A 96 -7.87 8.20 -1.91
N ALA A 97 -7.19 9.37 -2.00
CA ALA A 97 -7.80 10.60 -2.49
C ALA A 97 -8.30 10.44 -3.94
N LYS A 98 -7.49 9.84 -4.81
CA LYS A 98 -7.84 9.56 -6.21
C LYS A 98 -9.03 8.59 -6.33
N ALA A 99 -9.18 7.66 -5.38
CA ALA A 99 -10.33 6.76 -5.32
C ALA A 99 -11.60 7.42 -4.78
N GLY A 100 -11.55 8.69 -4.36
CA GLY A 100 -12.70 9.46 -3.85
C GLY A 100 -12.91 9.39 -2.34
N GLY A 101 -11.97 8.78 -1.60
CA GLY A 101 -12.04 8.71 -0.14
C GLY A 101 -11.61 10.02 0.55
N LYS A 102 -11.90 10.15 1.83
CA LYS A 102 -11.44 11.23 2.71
C LYS A 102 -10.33 10.74 3.62
N ILE A 103 -9.47 11.65 4.07
CA ILE A 103 -8.29 11.33 4.87
C ILE A 103 -8.26 12.20 6.12
N TYR A 104 -8.13 11.55 7.27
CA TYR A 104 -7.76 12.22 8.50
C TYR A 104 -6.34 11.81 8.88
N SER A 105 -5.41 12.77 8.83
CA SER A 105 -4.01 12.52 9.12
C SER A 105 -3.74 12.72 10.62
N ILE A 106 -3.13 11.71 11.24
CA ILE A 106 -2.64 11.77 12.61
C ILE A 106 -1.15 12.04 12.56
N THR A 107 -0.71 13.01 13.34
CA THR A 107 0.72 13.32 13.47
C THR A 107 1.46 12.11 14.05
N GLY A 108 2.43 11.62 13.29
CA GLY A 108 3.36 10.60 13.68
C GLY A 108 4.78 11.18 13.76
N ARG A 109 5.79 10.30 13.70
CA ARG A 109 7.21 10.72 13.65
C ARG A 109 7.50 11.63 12.44
N ARG A 110 6.84 11.38 11.31
CA ARG A 110 6.85 12.24 10.12
C ARG A 110 5.40 12.56 9.78
N PRO A 111 4.97 13.82 9.88
CA PRO A 111 3.61 14.17 9.48
C PRO A 111 3.44 14.03 7.97
N LEU A 112 2.23 13.70 7.54
CA LEU A 112 1.85 13.83 6.14
C LEU A 112 1.81 15.33 5.80
N ASP A 113 2.49 15.74 4.72
CA ASP A 113 2.45 17.14 4.27
C ASP A 113 1.02 17.50 3.87
N GLU A 114 0.55 18.67 4.28
CA GLU A 114 -0.75 19.18 3.88
C GLU A 114 -0.81 19.52 2.39
N ARG A 115 0.34 19.75 1.77
CA ARG A 115 0.49 20.03 0.34
C ARG A 115 0.86 18.76 -0.41
N GLY A 116 -0.06 18.28 -1.21
CA GLY A 116 0.15 17.10 -2.04
C GLY A 116 -1.09 16.77 -2.85
N PRO A 117 -1.05 15.74 -3.68
CA PRO A 117 -2.20 15.35 -4.50
C PRO A 117 -3.45 14.97 -3.68
N TRP A 118 -3.31 14.78 -2.39
CA TRP A 118 -4.35 14.42 -1.43
C TRP A 118 -4.98 15.62 -0.70
N THR A 119 -4.51 16.85 -0.91
CA THR A 119 -4.93 18.05 -0.16
C THR A 119 -6.45 18.22 -0.11
N THR A 120 -7.16 18.01 -1.21
CA THR A 120 -8.62 18.14 -1.27
C THR A 120 -9.38 17.04 -0.54
N ALA A 121 -8.70 15.95 -0.20
CA ALA A 121 -9.26 14.85 0.56
C ALA A 121 -8.99 14.96 2.07
N LEU A 122 -8.05 15.83 2.49
CA LEU A 122 -7.72 16.04 3.89
C LEU A 122 -8.87 16.66 4.66
N LEU A 123 -9.12 16.12 5.85
CA LEU A 123 -10.07 16.66 6.81
C LEU A 123 -9.31 17.38 7.93
N SER A 124 -9.77 18.59 8.29
CA SER A 124 -9.24 19.36 9.41
C SER A 124 -9.71 18.87 10.77
N SER A 125 -10.81 18.12 10.81
CA SER A 125 -11.38 17.55 12.03
C SER A 125 -12.10 16.23 11.74
N LEU A 126 -12.20 15.37 12.74
CA LEU A 126 -12.96 14.11 12.70
C LEU A 126 -14.44 14.39 12.98
N ASP A 127 -15.18 14.87 11.97
CA ASP A 127 -16.62 14.74 11.96
C ASP A 127 -17.00 13.42 11.25
N THR A 128 -17.37 12.43 12.05
CA THR A 128 -17.68 11.09 11.54
C THR A 128 -19.12 10.92 11.08
N GLY A 129 -19.97 11.94 11.25
CA GLY A 129 -21.42 11.83 10.98
C GLY A 129 -21.79 11.64 9.51
N THR A 130 -20.91 12.06 8.59
CA THR A 130 -21.13 12.00 7.13
C THR A 130 -20.30 10.92 6.41
N LEU A 131 -19.52 10.14 7.16
CA LEU A 131 -18.57 9.16 6.61
C LEU A 131 -19.05 7.74 6.87
N SER A 132 -19.03 6.88 5.83
CA SER A 132 -19.64 5.56 5.93
C SER A 132 -18.75 4.51 6.57
N SER A 133 -17.58 4.29 6.01
CA SER A 133 -16.69 3.18 6.41
C SER A 133 -15.30 3.72 6.71
N LYS A 134 -14.62 3.12 7.69
CA LYS A 134 -13.37 3.65 8.24
C LYS A 134 -12.27 2.60 8.20
N LEU A 135 -11.12 2.97 7.63
CA LEU A 135 -9.90 2.20 7.66
C LEU A 135 -8.81 2.96 8.43
N TYR A 136 -8.12 2.30 9.32
CA TYR A 136 -6.95 2.82 10.03
C TYR A 136 -5.68 2.11 9.57
N ILE A 137 -4.62 2.88 9.36
CA ILE A 137 -3.27 2.35 9.08
C ILE A 137 -2.21 3.24 9.74
N ASP A 138 -1.28 2.61 10.46
CA ASP A 138 -0.17 3.28 11.14
C ASP A 138 1.18 2.86 10.52
N PHE A 139 1.80 3.79 9.76
CA PHE A 139 3.11 3.58 9.16
C PHE A 139 4.29 3.91 10.06
N ASP A 140 4.03 4.39 11.27
CA ASP A 140 5.06 4.64 12.28
C ASP A 140 5.18 3.51 13.30
N SER A 141 4.22 2.57 13.32
CA SER A 141 4.32 1.36 14.14
C SER A 141 5.41 0.42 13.60
N GLY A 142 6.13 -0.21 14.51
CA GLY A 142 7.14 -1.23 14.20
C GLY A 142 8.56 -0.73 13.92
N SER A 143 8.82 0.58 13.81
CA SER A 143 10.19 1.09 13.60
C SER A 143 11.06 1.08 14.86
N ASP A 144 10.48 1.00 16.04
CA ASP A 144 11.19 1.12 17.32
C ASP A 144 10.86 -0.02 18.29
N GLY A 145 10.35 -1.17 17.79
CA GLY A 145 9.87 -2.25 18.65
C GLY A 145 8.62 -1.86 19.48
N ASN A 146 8.05 -0.71 19.21
CA ASN A 146 6.90 -0.19 19.90
C ASN A 146 5.61 -0.71 19.26
N ARG A 147 4.62 -0.98 20.11
CA ARG A 147 3.36 -1.63 19.77
C ARG A 147 2.55 -0.81 18.75
N ASP A 148 1.73 -1.49 17.97
CA ASP A 148 0.70 -0.84 17.15
C ASP A 148 -0.07 0.17 18.00
N HIS A 149 -0.07 1.43 17.57
CA HIS A 149 -0.91 2.43 18.21
C HIS A 149 -2.36 2.15 17.83
N PRO A 150 -3.27 2.02 18.80
CA PRO A 150 -4.68 1.83 18.49
C PRO A 150 -5.23 3.04 17.73
N SER A 151 -6.22 2.80 16.90
CA SER A 151 -6.98 3.89 16.28
C SER A 151 -7.58 4.79 17.37
N PRO A 152 -7.54 6.13 17.19
CA PRO A 152 -8.13 7.08 18.14
C PRO A 152 -9.66 7.02 18.18
N ILE A 153 -10.27 6.38 17.20
CA ILE A 153 -11.73 6.16 17.12
C ILE A 153 -12.01 4.72 16.69
N GLN A 154 -13.25 4.28 16.86
CA GLN A 154 -13.69 3.01 16.32
C GLN A 154 -13.64 3.01 14.79
N VAL A 155 -13.04 1.96 14.21
CA VAL A 155 -12.91 1.74 12.77
C VAL A 155 -13.43 0.38 12.39
N ASP A 156 -13.79 0.22 11.11
CA ASP A 156 -14.26 -1.07 10.60
C ASP A 156 -13.07 -1.99 10.33
N ILE A 157 -11.96 -1.42 9.84
CA ILE A 157 -10.75 -2.15 9.49
C ILE A 157 -9.52 -1.45 10.07
N GLN A 158 -8.65 -2.23 10.71
CA GLN A 158 -7.28 -1.85 11.03
C GLN A 158 -6.33 -2.70 10.19
N LEU A 159 -5.57 -2.04 9.30
CA LEU A 159 -4.59 -2.69 8.45
C LEU A 159 -3.18 -2.42 8.98
N SER A 160 -2.44 -3.47 9.29
CA SER A 160 -1.02 -3.35 9.64
C SER A 160 -0.19 -3.16 8.38
N PRO A 161 0.77 -2.22 8.35
CA PRO A 161 1.73 -2.10 7.24
C PRO A 161 2.87 -3.14 7.31
N SER A 162 2.99 -3.83 8.42
CA SER A 162 3.98 -4.88 8.68
C SER A 162 3.30 -6.18 9.03
N TYR A 163 4.01 -7.29 8.89
CA TYR A 163 3.54 -8.61 9.26
C TYR A 163 4.59 -9.32 10.11
N ASN A 164 4.11 -10.21 10.97
CA ASN A 164 4.94 -11.11 11.76
C ASN A 164 4.77 -12.55 11.22
N ASP A 165 5.83 -13.31 11.18
CA ASP A 165 5.84 -14.69 10.65
C ASP A 165 4.87 -15.64 11.37
N LEU A 166 4.45 -15.30 12.59
CA LEU A 166 3.54 -16.09 13.42
C LEU A 166 2.08 -15.62 13.38
N GLY A 167 1.78 -14.52 12.64
CA GLY A 167 0.42 -13.98 12.55
C GLY A 167 -0.47 -14.77 11.59
N SER A 168 -1.79 -14.71 11.81
CA SER A 168 -2.77 -15.25 10.88
C SER A 168 -2.87 -14.35 9.65
N VAL A 169 -2.85 -14.94 8.45
CA VAL A 169 -3.17 -14.23 7.21
C VAL A 169 -4.66 -13.91 7.10
N TYR A 170 -5.50 -14.65 7.84
CA TYR A 170 -6.95 -14.41 7.83
C TYR A 170 -7.31 -13.22 8.72
N PRO A 171 -8.37 -12.46 8.33
CA PRO A 171 -8.86 -11.38 9.16
C PRO A 171 -9.23 -11.84 10.56
N VAL A 172 -8.81 -11.09 11.58
CA VAL A 172 -9.14 -11.38 12.97
C VAL A 172 -10.11 -10.32 13.47
N GLN A 173 -11.25 -10.74 13.98
CA GLN A 173 -12.22 -9.83 14.57
C GLN A 173 -11.82 -9.47 15.98
N GLY A 174 -11.61 -8.18 16.24
CA GLY A 174 -11.37 -7.65 17.58
C GLY A 174 -12.66 -7.57 18.41
N SER A 175 -12.51 -7.37 19.72
CA SER A 175 -13.62 -7.25 20.68
C SER A 175 -14.59 -6.09 20.39
N THR A 176 -14.13 -5.06 19.69
CA THR A 176 -14.93 -3.88 19.29
C THR A 176 -15.62 -4.03 17.94
N GLY A 177 -15.52 -5.20 17.30
CA GLY A 177 -16.05 -5.43 15.95
C GLY A 177 -15.11 -4.99 14.81
N THR A 178 -13.96 -4.40 15.12
CA THR A 178 -12.93 -4.02 14.13
C THR A 178 -12.28 -5.27 13.55
N LEU A 179 -12.15 -5.33 12.22
CA LEU A 179 -11.36 -6.35 11.53
C LEU A 179 -9.89 -5.94 11.51
N HIS A 180 -9.03 -6.78 12.06
CA HIS A 180 -7.58 -6.62 11.99
C HIS A 180 -7.03 -7.42 10.82
N LEU A 181 -6.33 -6.72 9.92
CA LEU A 181 -5.66 -7.29 8.76
C LEU A 181 -4.16 -7.19 8.94
N ASP A 182 -3.49 -8.29 8.72
CA ASP A 182 -2.04 -8.40 8.72
C ASP A 182 -1.43 -7.73 7.47
N GLY A 183 -0.16 -7.33 7.54
CA GLY A 183 0.54 -6.64 6.45
C GLY A 183 0.67 -7.44 5.16
N ARG A 184 0.49 -8.77 5.21
CA ARG A 184 0.43 -9.61 4.02
C ARG A 184 -0.70 -9.22 3.06
N TRP A 185 -1.80 -8.67 3.58
CA TRP A 185 -2.87 -8.11 2.75
C TRP A 185 -2.39 -6.97 1.86
N MET A 186 -1.66 -6.02 2.46
CA MET A 186 -1.09 -4.91 1.71
C MET A 186 -0.01 -5.41 0.74
N LEU A 187 0.88 -6.31 1.20
CA LEU A 187 1.95 -6.88 0.39
C LEU A 187 1.41 -7.62 -0.83
N ALA A 188 0.45 -8.52 -0.65
CA ALA A 188 -0.16 -9.28 -1.74
C ALA A 188 -0.89 -8.35 -2.72
N ALA A 189 -1.66 -7.40 -2.21
CA ALA A 189 -2.42 -6.46 -3.02
C ALA A 189 -1.51 -5.57 -3.89
N GLN A 190 -0.44 -4.99 -3.32
CA GLN A 190 0.48 -4.16 -4.08
C GLN A 190 1.21 -4.94 -5.18
N HIS A 191 1.54 -6.22 -4.94
CA HIS A 191 2.16 -7.08 -5.95
C HIS A 191 1.18 -7.48 -7.06
N LEU A 192 -0.09 -7.79 -6.73
CA LEU A 192 -1.12 -7.99 -7.76
C LEU A 192 -1.26 -6.77 -8.67
N ILE A 193 -1.26 -5.56 -8.09
CA ILE A 193 -1.27 -4.31 -8.86
C ILE A 193 0.00 -4.20 -9.71
N ALA A 194 1.19 -4.45 -9.14
CA ALA A 194 2.44 -4.41 -9.89
C ALA A 194 2.43 -5.36 -11.08
N TRP A 195 1.97 -6.58 -10.91
CA TRP A 195 1.80 -7.55 -11.99
C TRP A 195 0.85 -7.04 -13.07
N SER A 196 -0.27 -6.44 -12.66
CA SER A 196 -1.32 -6.01 -13.58
C SER A 196 -0.97 -4.81 -14.44
N ILE A 197 -0.04 -3.95 -14.00
CA ILE A 197 0.27 -2.67 -14.67
C ILE A 197 1.73 -2.52 -15.08
N PHE A 198 2.67 -3.19 -14.39
CA PHE A 198 4.11 -3.05 -14.62
C PHE A 198 4.74 -4.26 -15.29
N ILE A 199 4.43 -5.47 -14.80
CA ILE A 199 5.18 -6.66 -15.21
C ILE A 199 4.58 -7.23 -16.47
N GLU A 200 3.31 -7.60 -16.44
CA GLU A 200 2.66 -8.27 -17.56
C GLU A 200 1.19 -7.82 -17.71
N PRO A 201 0.95 -6.58 -18.19
CA PRO A 201 -0.40 -6.02 -18.32
C PRO A 201 -1.34 -6.86 -19.18
N THR A 202 -0.81 -7.59 -20.16
CA THR A 202 -1.58 -8.45 -21.06
C THR A 202 -2.21 -9.64 -20.33
N ARG A 203 -1.59 -10.11 -19.25
CA ARG A 203 -2.08 -11.22 -18.42
C ARG A 203 -2.97 -10.80 -17.26
N ARG A 204 -3.34 -9.53 -17.15
CA ARG A 204 -4.17 -9.01 -16.05
C ARG A 204 -5.43 -9.83 -15.79
N LYS A 205 -6.07 -10.36 -16.84
CA LYS A 205 -7.28 -11.18 -16.73
C LYS A 205 -7.05 -12.56 -16.09
N HIS A 206 -5.81 -12.99 -16.01
CA HIS A 206 -5.42 -14.32 -15.49
C HIS A 206 -4.82 -14.23 -14.09
N LEU A 207 -4.74 -13.03 -13.52
CA LEU A 207 -4.26 -12.88 -12.14
C LEU A 207 -5.31 -13.43 -11.15
N PRO A 208 -4.85 -14.05 -10.05
CA PRO A 208 -5.76 -14.52 -9.02
C PRO A 208 -6.47 -13.35 -8.34
N SER A 209 -7.60 -13.61 -7.71
CA SER A 209 -8.18 -12.66 -6.77
C SER A 209 -7.28 -12.52 -5.54
N LEU A 210 -7.38 -11.37 -4.84
CA LEU A 210 -6.61 -11.13 -3.62
C LEU A 210 -6.84 -12.21 -2.54
N PRO A 211 -8.08 -12.64 -2.24
CA PRO A 211 -8.30 -13.73 -1.29
C PRO A 211 -7.67 -15.07 -1.70
N LEU A 212 -7.71 -15.40 -2.99
CA LEU A 212 -7.07 -16.62 -3.49
C LEU A 212 -5.55 -16.57 -3.35
N LEU A 213 -4.93 -15.41 -3.65
CA LEU A 213 -3.48 -15.23 -3.47
C LEU A 213 -3.08 -15.37 -2.01
N LEU A 214 -3.83 -14.75 -1.09
CA LEU A 214 -3.57 -14.85 0.35
C LEU A 214 -3.72 -16.28 0.88
N HIS A 215 -4.72 -17.02 0.41
CA HIS A 215 -4.88 -18.42 0.75
C HIS A 215 -3.67 -19.25 0.31
N ARG A 216 -3.20 -19.04 -0.92
CA ARG A 216 -2.00 -19.73 -1.44
C ARG A 216 -0.73 -19.35 -0.69
N LEU A 217 -0.59 -18.08 -0.31
CA LEU A 217 0.52 -17.62 0.52
C LEU A 217 0.53 -18.35 1.88
N SER A 218 -0.63 -18.46 2.54
CA SER A 218 -0.78 -19.20 3.79
C SER A 218 -0.40 -20.68 3.66
N ASP A 219 -0.83 -21.34 2.58
CA ASP A 219 -0.47 -22.73 2.30
C ASP A 219 1.05 -22.91 2.17
N VAL A 220 1.72 -21.99 1.44
CA VAL A 220 3.17 -22.04 1.25
C VAL A 220 3.91 -21.80 2.56
N GLU A 221 3.51 -20.79 3.34
CA GLU A 221 4.10 -20.50 4.65
C GLU A 221 3.96 -21.71 5.60
N HIS A 222 2.79 -22.35 5.63
CA HIS A 222 2.55 -23.54 6.45
C HIS A 222 3.51 -24.67 6.06
N ASN A 223 3.64 -24.96 4.77
CA ASN A 223 4.50 -26.04 4.29
C ASN A 223 5.97 -25.78 4.62
N LEU A 224 6.44 -24.53 4.45
CA LEU A 224 7.82 -24.12 4.78
C LEU A 224 8.14 -24.22 6.28
N THR A 225 7.16 -24.10 7.16
CA THR A 225 7.35 -24.27 8.61
C THR A 225 7.40 -25.72 9.01
N MET A 226 6.63 -26.59 8.36
CA MET A 226 6.63 -28.04 8.63
C MET A 226 7.92 -28.72 8.16
N ASP A 227 8.53 -28.27 7.07
CA ASP A 227 9.81 -28.82 6.58
C ASP A 227 11.01 -28.48 7.45
N LYS A 228 10.86 -27.54 8.40
CA LYS A 228 11.94 -27.14 9.35
C LYS A 228 11.83 -27.80 10.72
N SER A 229 10.78 -28.54 11.00
CA SER A 229 10.52 -29.27 12.26
C SER A 229 10.89 -30.73 12.13
#